data_379dae74e33170f15371c97f851f8656
#
_entry.id   379dae74e33170f15371c97f851f8656
#
_cell.length_a   1.000
_cell.length_b   1.000
_cell.length_c   1.000
_cell.angle_alpha   90.00
_cell.angle_beta   90.00
_cell.angle_gamma   90.00
#
_symmetry.space_group_name_H-M   'P 1'
#
loop_
_entity.id
_entity.type
_entity.pdbx_description
1 polymer ?
#
loop_
_entity_poly.entity_id
_entity_poly.type
_entity_poly.pdbx_seq_one_letter_code
_entity_poly.pdbx_strand_id
1 'polypeptide(L)'
;MAIYVDATPLYDLGQIGELELLASFEAELVIPQRVVDEITVEPAATNLARLLDEQPVETDPEIEAWIDDAKRLLDVAEETSDVALIACLLAAREDDEDAILVSDDRRLRALAEGLGATVTGTFGLTARASMDDKYFSITQAKRVIRRTDHHGLQMTGQLRERAIGEVD
;
A
#
# COMPACT_ATOMS: atom_id res chain seq x y z
N MET A 1 10.67 -10.48 4.10
CA MET A 1 9.32 -9.86 4.13
C MET A 1 9.33 -8.57 3.33
N ALA A 2 8.38 -8.42 2.44
CA ALA A 2 8.25 -7.22 1.61
C ALA A 2 6.85 -6.60 1.74
N ILE A 3 6.77 -5.27 1.65
CA ILE A 3 5.52 -4.51 1.62
C ILE A 3 5.35 -3.94 0.21
N TYR A 4 4.26 -4.32 -0.44
CA TYR A 4 3.85 -3.84 -1.75
C TYR A 4 2.72 -2.83 -1.58
N VAL A 5 2.81 -1.69 -2.26
CA VAL A 5 1.87 -0.58 -2.04
C VAL A 5 1.18 -0.19 -3.34
N ASP A 6 -0.14 -0.18 -3.29
CA ASP A 6 -1.02 0.23 -4.38
C ASP A 6 -1.12 1.77 -4.49
N ALA A 7 -1.60 2.27 -5.63
CA ALA A 7 -1.66 3.69 -5.94
C ALA A 7 -2.55 4.49 -4.97
N THR A 8 -3.72 3.98 -4.59
CA THR A 8 -4.64 4.72 -3.71
C THR A 8 -4.06 5.01 -2.33
N PRO A 9 -3.46 4.06 -1.59
CA PRO A 9 -2.77 4.37 -0.34
C PRO A 9 -1.61 5.36 -0.51
N LEU A 10 -0.83 5.26 -1.61
CA LEU A 10 0.23 6.22 -1.90
C LEU A 10 -0.32 7.63 -2.11
N TYR A 11 -1.38 7.75 -2.87
CA TYR A 11 -2.05 9.03 -3.11
C TYR A 11 -2.57 9.62 -1.79
N ASP A 12 -3.34 8.85 -1.02
CA ASP A 12 -3.97 9.32 0.21
C ASP A 12 -2.93 9.76 1.25
N LEU A 13 -1.92 8.94 1.51
CA LEU A 13 -0.83 9.29 2.42
C LEU A 13 0.04 10.44 1.87
N GLY A 14 0.25 10.47 0.56
CA GLY A 14 0.98 11.53 -0.11
C GLY A 14 0.29 12.89 0.01
N GLN A 15 -1.04 12.93 -0.11
CA GLN A 15 -1.82 14.16 0.03
C GLN A 15 -1.74 14.78 1.43
N ILE A 16 -1.58 13.97 2.45
CA ILE A 16 -1.49 14.43 3.84
C ILE A 16 -0.05 14.50 4.38
N GLY A 17 0.95 14.15 3.55
CA GLY A 17 2.37 14.23 3.93
C GLY A 17 2.83 13.14 4.89
N GLU A 18 2.25 11.93 4.83
CA GLU A 18 2.53 10.82 5.76
C GLU A 18 3.09 9.57 5.05
N LEU A 19 3.73 9.72 3.89
CA LEU A 19 4.33 8.61 3.15
C LEU A 19 5.47 7.92 3.91
N GLU A 20 6.17 8.62 4.77
CA GLU A 20 7.25 8.05 5.61
C GLU A 20 6.76 6.91 6.51
N LEU A 21 5.46 6.85 6.78
CA LEU A 21 4.84 5.74 7.48
C LEU A 21 5.16 4.39 6.82
N LEU A 22 5.19 4.34 5.49
CA LEU A 22 5.49 3.12 4.73
C LEU A 22 6.91 2.62 4.98
N ALA A 23 7.86 3.52 5.19
CA ALA A 23 9.26 3.19 5.46
C ALA A 23 9.56 2.91 6.95
N SER A 24 8.57 3.05 7.83
CA SER A 24 8.76 2.84 9.28
C SER A 24 8.75 1.36 9.69
N PHE A 25 8.33 0.47 8.81
CA PHE A 25 8.26 -0.97 9.08
C PHE A 25 9.58 -1.66 8.74
N GLU A 26 9.93 -2.69 9.50
CA GLU A 26 11.10 -3.55 9.23
C GLU A 26 10.82 -4.53 8.09
N ALA A 27 10.66 -4.01 6.88
CA ALA A 27 10.38 -4.77 5.69
C ALA A 27 10.90 -4.03 4.46
N GLU A 28 11.19 -4.76 3.39
CA GLU A 28 11.52 -4.16 2.10
C GLU A 28 10.28 -3.45 1.53
N LEU A 29 10.43 -2.19 1.18
CA LEU A 29 9.35 -1.41 0.56
C LEU A 29 9.46 -1.50 -0.95
N VAL A 30 8.42 -2.03 -1.59
CA VAL A 30 8.35 -2.23 -3.04
C VAL A 30 7.18 -1.45 -3.61
N ILE A 31 7.48 -0.53 -4.52
CA ILE A 31 6.50 0.28 -5.24
C ILE A 31 6.83 0.21 -6.72
N PRO A 32 6.26 -0.73 -7.49
CA PRO A 32 6.58 -0.85 -8.91
C PRO A 32 6.44 0.48 -9.65
N GLN A 33 7.32 0.74 -10.61
CA GLN A 33 7.34 2.00 -11.35
C GLN A 33 5.98 2.37 -11.95
N ARG A 34 5.20 1.38 -12.41
CA ARG A 34 3.84 1.61 -12.92
C ARG A 34 2.90 2.22 -11.88
N VAL A 35 3.06 1.85 -10.61
CA VAL A 35 2.30 2.44 -9.51
C VAL A 35 2.79 3.87 -9.23
N VAL A 36 4.10 4.08 -9.22
CA VAL A 36 4.70 5.42 -9.06
C VAL A 36 4.17 6.38 -10.14
N ASP A 37 4.09 5.91 -11.39
CA ASP A 37 3.66 6.72 -12.54
C ASP A 37 2.19 7.16 -12.46
N GLU A 38 1.37 6.50 -11.67
CA GLU A 38 -0.04 6.91 -11.44
C GLU A 38 -0.17 8.10 -10.49
N ILE A 39 0.84 8.38 -9.70
CA ILE A 39 0.80 9.47 -8.71
C ILE A 39 1.25 10.78 -9.36
N THR A 40 0.31 11.46 -10.01
CA THR A 40 0.57 12.68 -10.79
C THR A 40 0.02 13.95 -10.15
N VAL A 41 -0.77 13.85 -9.09
CA VAL A 41 -1.44 14.97 -8.43
C VAL A 41 -0.62 15.48 -7.25
N GLU A 42 -0.48 16.80 -7.14
CA GLU A 42 0.22 17.43 -6.02
C GLU A 42 -0.70 17.56 -4.77
N PRO A 43 -0.15 17.52 -3.56
CA PRO A 43 1.27 17.37 -3.19
C PRO A 43 1.79 15.92 -3.18
N ALA A 44 0.94 14.93 -3.46
CA ALA A 44 1.32 13.52 -3.40
C ALA A 44 2.51 13.18 -4.31
N ALA A 45 2.54 13.73 -5.54
CA ALA A 45 3.63 13.49 -6.48
C ALA A 45 5.00 13.95 -5.94
N THR A 46 5.08 15.17 -5.40
CA THR A 46 6.31 15.69 -4.78
C THR A 46 6.70 14.91 -3.53
N ASN A 47 5.73 14.55 -2.69
CA ASN A 47 5.99 13.79 -1.47
C ASN A 47 6.47 12.37 -1.79
N LEU A 48 5.93 11.72 -2.83
CA LEU A 48 6.40 10.42 -3.28
C LEU A 48 7.83 10.51 -3.85
N ALA A 49 8.12 11.51 -4.68
CA ALA A 49 9.48 11.72 -5.20
C ALA A 49 10.50 11.87 -4.07
N ARG A 50 10.14 12.58 -3.01
CA ARG A 50 10.99 12.71 -1.82
C ARG A 50 11.19 11.37 -1.10
N LEU A 51 10.13 10.57 -0.91
CA LEU A 51 10.24 9.24 -0.32
C LEU A 51 11.23 8.36 -1.11
N LEU A 52 11.12 8.36 -2.45
CA LEU A 52 11.98 7.57 -3.33
C LEU A 52 13.45 8.03 -3.30
N ASP A 53 13.69 9.31 -3.04
CA ASP A 53 15.05 9.88 -2.91
C ASP A 53 15.68 9.59 -1.54
N GLU A 54 14.89 9.62 -0.48
CA GLU A 54 15.37 9.56 0.91
C GLU A 54 15.36 8.14 1.52
N GLN A 55 14.57 7.21 0.96
CA GLN A 55 14.38 5.87 1.49
C GLN A 55 14.75 4.79 0.47
N PRO A 56 15.23 3.62 0.92
CA PRO A 56 15.43 2.47 0.03
C PRO A 56 14.08 1.89 -0.39
N VAL A 57 13.65 2.19 -1.61
CA VAL A 57 12.42 1.68 -2.21
C VAL A 57 12.77 0.95 -3.50
N GLU A 58 12.31 -0.30 -3.63
CA GLU A 58 12.43 -1.06 -4.86
C GLU A 58 11.32 -0.65 -5.85
N THR A 59 11.70 -0.14 -7.01
CA THR A 59 10.75 0.30 -8.04
C THR A 59 10.79 -0.54 -9.32
N ASP A 60 11.80 -1.39 -9.47
CA ASP A 60 12.00 -2.25 -10.65
C ASP A 60 12.18 -3.73 -10.25
N PRO A 61 11.19 -4.33 -9.56
CA PRO A 61 11.28 -5.72 -9.14
C PRO A 61 11.33 -6.68 -10.33
N GLU A 62 12.05 -7.79 -10.21
CA GLU A 62 12.14 -8.83 -11.23
C GLU A 62 10.85 -9.65 -11.33
N ILE A 63 9.90 -9.21 -12.14
CA ILE A 63 8.56 -9.79 -12.25
C ILE A 63 8.16 -10.26 -13.66
N GLU A 64 9.03 -10.14 -14.65
CA GLU A 64 8.72 -10.44 -16.05
C GLU A 64 8.16 -11.85 -16.25
N ALA A 65 8.69 -12.82 -15.52
CA ALA A 65 8.23 -14.22 -15.59
C ALA A 65 6.78 -14.41 -15.12
N TRP A 66 6.24 -13.47 -14.35
CA TRP A 66 4.93 -13.57 -13.69
C TRP A 66 3.85 -12.68 -14.32
N ILE A 67 4.21 -11.82 -15.26
CA ILE A 67 3.29 -10.86 -15.88
C ILE A 67 2.11 -11.55 -16.57
N ASP A 68 2.35 -12.61 -17.33
CA ASP A 68 1.28 -13.32 -18.04
C ASP A 68 0.32 -14.04 -17.08
N ASP A 69 0.82 -14.60 -15.99
CA ASP A 69 -0.02 -15.24 -14.97
C ASP A 69 -0.82 -14.19 -14.20
N ALA A 70 -0.23 -13.06 -13.89
CA ALA A 70 -0.93 -11.94 -13.25
C ALA A 70 -2.07 -11.38 -14.14
N LYS A 71 -1.83 -11.23 -15.43
CA LYS A 71 -2.86 -10.85 -16.40
C LYS A 71 -4.03 -11.83 -16.43
N ARG A 72 -3.75 -13.13 -16.40
CA ARG A 72 -4.79 -14.16 -16.36
C ARG A 72 -5.62 -14.09 -15.07
N LEU A 73 -4.96 -13.93 -13.93
CA LEU A 73 -5.67 -13.81 -12.63
C LEU A 73 -6.56 -12.57 -12.56
N LEU A 74 -6.14 -11.46 -13.16
CA LEU A 74 -6.90 -10.21 -13.21
C LEU A 74 -7.90 -10.14 -14.37
N ASP A 75 -7.83 -11.09 -15.33
CA ASP A 75 -8.62 -11.08 -16.55
C ASP A 75 -8.45 -9.77 -17.35
N VAL A 76 -7.20 -9.40 -17.57
CA VAL A 76 -6.82 -8.19 -18.34
C VAL A 76 -5.79 -8.54 -19.43
N ALA A 77 -5.81 -7.79 -20.53
CA ALA A 77 -4.87 -7.98 -21.63
C ALA A 77 -3.60 -7.12 -21.49
N GLU A 78 -3.70 -6.00 -20.81
CA GLU A 78 -2.66 -4.98 -20.70
C GLU A 78 -1.88 -5.09 -19.39
N GLU A 79 -0.63 -4.65 -19.40
CA GLU A 79 0.14 -4.47 -18.18
C GLU A 79 -0.29 -3.20 -17.45
N THR A 80 -0.97 -3.38 -16.32
CA THR A 80 -1.41 -2.32 -15.43
C THR A 80 -0.59 -2.32 -14.14
N SER A 81 -0.77 -1.32 -13.29
CA SER A 81 -0.20 -1.31 -11.93
C SER A 81 -0.66 -2.52 -11.11
N ASP A 82 -1.94 -2.92 -11.25
CA ASP A 82 -2.48 -4.11 -10.58
C ASP A 82 -1.77 -5.40 -11.05
N VAL A 83 -1.50 -5.51 -12.36
CA VAL A 83 -0.71 -6.63 -12.92
C VAL A 83 0.68 -6.67 -12.30
N ALA A 84 1.36 -5.54 -12.19
CA ALA A 84 2.68 -5.48 -11.57
C ALA A 84 2.64 -5.92 -10.10
N LEU A 85 1.65 -5.47 -9.33
CA LEU A 85 1.49 -5.86 -7.93
C LEU A 85 1.20 -7.36 -7.77
N ILE A 86 0.29 -7.93 -8.56
CA ILE A 86 0.02 -9.38 -8.53
C ILE A 86 1.23 -10.19 -8.97
N ALA A 87 1.98 -9.73 -9.97
CA ALA A 87 3.22 -10.38 -10.40
C ALA A 87 4.28 -10.38 -9.27
N CYS A 88 4.41 -9.29 -8.52
CA CYS A 88 5.26 -9.25 -7.32
C CYS A 88 4.84 -10.30 -6.28
N LEU A 89 3.54 -10.43 -6.03
CA LEU A 89 3.03 -11.42 -5.06
C LEU A 89 3.24 -12.86 -5.52
N LEU A 90 3.14 -13.13 -6.83
CA LEU A 90 3.45 -14.44 -7.40
C LEU A 90 4.93 -14.78 -7.25
N ALA A 91 5.82 -13.81 -7.50
CA ALA A 91 7.26 -13.98 -7.30
C ALA A 91 7.59 -14.25 -5.81
N ALA A 92 7.06 -13.45 -4.90
CA ALA A 92 7.24 -13.64 -3.45
C ALA A 92 6.75 -15.02 -2.97
N ARG A 93 5.62 -15.48 -3.50
CA ARG A 93 5.07 -16.81 -3.19
C ARG A 93 5.98 -17.93 -3.67
N GLU A 94 6.58 -17.82 -4.86
CA GLU A 94 7.52 -18.83 -5.37
C GLU A 94 8.77 -18.92 -4.51
N ASP A 95 9.25 -17.79 -4.01
CA ASP A 95 10.42 -17.70 -3.15
C ASP A 95 10.11 -18.00 -1.66
N ASP A 96 8.87 -18.38 -1.32
CA ASP A 96 8.38 -18.60 0.04
C ASP A 96 8.62 -17.38 0.96
N GLU A 97 8.51 -16.17 0.38
CA GLU A 97 8.70 -14.91 1.07
C GLU A 97 7.39 -14.33 1.60
N ASP A 98 7.39 -13.87 2.83
CA ASP A 98 6.25 -13.18 3.43
C ASP A 98 5.99 -11.86 2.69
N ALA A 99 4.77 -11.68 2.22
CA ALA A 99 4.33 -10.50 1.50
C ALA A 99 3.14 -9.82 2.17
N ILE A 100 3.19 -8.49 2.21
CA ILE A 100 2.09 -7.64 2.67
C ILE A 100 1.67 -6.75 1.51
N LEU A 101 0.40 -6.75 1.14
CA LEU A 101 -0.17 -5.80 0.20
C LEU A 101 -0.92 -4.71 0.94
N VAL A 102 -0.57 -3.46 0.66
CA VAL A 102 -1.31 -2.27 1.12
C VAL A 102 -2.18 -1.78 -0.04
N SER A 103 -3.47 -2.04 0.04
CA SER A 103 -4.46 -1.64 -0.97
C SER A 103 -5.84 -1.47 -0.35
N ASP A 104 -6.61 -0.52 -0.85
CA ASP A 104 -8.01 -0.32 -0.50
C ASP A 104 -8.97 -0.94 -1.54
N ASP A 105 -8.45 -1.49 -2.63
CA ASP A 105 -9.21 -2.19 -3.66
C ASP A 105 -9.60 -3.60 -3.22
N ARG A 106 -10.91 -3.88 -3.19
CA ARG A 106 -11.45 -5.16 -2.70
C ARG A 106 -11.04 -6.35 -3.57
N ARG A 107 -11.03 -6.19 -4.89
CA ARG A 107 -10.69 -7.26 -5.83
C ARG A 107 -9.20 -7.61 -5.72
N LEU A 108 -8.35 -6.60 -5.70
CA LEU A 108 -6.91 -6.79 -5.56
C LEU A 108 -6.56 -7.45 -4.23
N ARG A 109 -7.20 -7.02 -3.15
CA ARG A 109 -7.04 -7.63 -1.81
C ARG A 109 -7.45 -9.10 -1.78
N ALA A 110 -8.61 -9.43 -2.35
CA ALA A 110 -9.09 -10.82 -2.40
C ALA A 110 -8.14 -11.74 -3.18
N LEU A 111 -7.59 -11.27 -4.30
CA LEU A 111 -6.58 -12.00 -5.08
C LEU A 111 -5.30 -12.18 -4.27
N ALA A 112 -4.81 -11.14 -3.63
CA ALA A 112 -3.61 -11.19 -2.80
C ALA A 112 -3.74 -12.17 -1.63
N GLU A 113 -4.87 -12.18 -0.93
CA GLU A 113 -5.18 -13.16 0.12
C GLU A 113 -5.19 -14.59 -0.44
N GLY A 114 -5.79 -14.80 -1.61
CA GLY A 114 -5.79 -16.09 -2.31
C GLY A 114 -4.38 -16.57 -2.69
N LEU A 115 -3.43 -15.67 -2.89
CA LEU A 115 -2.02 -15.97 -3.14
C LEU A 115 -1.20 -16.17 -1.84
N GLY A 116 -1.81 -15.98 -0.67
CA GLY A 116 -1.16 -16.15 0.63
C GLY A 116 -0.55 -14.88 1.21
N ALA A 117 -0.74 -13.72 0.57
CA ALA A 117 -0.28 -12.45 1.12
C ALA A 117 -1.17 -11.96 2.27
N THR A 118 -0.56 -11.25 3.20
CA THR A 118 -1.30 -10.46 4.18
C THR A 118 -1.76 -9.17 3.51
N VAL A 119 -3.02 -8.77 3.72
CA VAL A 119 -3.53 -7.52 3.13
C VAL A 119 -3.95 -6.54 4.21
N THR A 120 -3.69 -5.27 3.95
CA THR A 120 -4.15 -4.16 4.78
C THR A 120 -4.51 -2.97 3.91
N GLY A 121 -5.37 -2.08 4.42
CA GLY A 121 -5.65 -0.80 3.77
C GLY A 121 -4.90 0.34 4.47
N THR A 122 -5.09 1.56 3.99
CA THR A 122 -4.51 2.77 4.57
C THR A 122 -4.81 2.88 6.07
N PHE A 123 -6.04 2.59 6.45
CA PHE A 123 -6.45 2.59 7.85
C PHE A 123 -5.71 1.55 8.70
N GLY A 124 -5.69 0.28 8.27
CA GLY A 124 -5.03 -0.80 9.02
C GLY A 124 -3.53 -0.55 9.20
N LEU A 125 -2.88 0.01 8.18
CA LEU A 125 -1.49 0.41 8.24
C LEU A 125 -1.25 1.49 9.31
N THR A 126 -2.11 2.51 9.35
CA THR A 126 -2.02 3.60 10.32
C THR A 126 -2.26 3.13 11.76
N ALA A 127 -3.25 2.25 11.95
CA ALA A 127 -3.53 1.65 13.24
C ALA A 127 -2.33 0.82 13.75
N ARG A 128 -1.76 -0.02 12.88
CA ARG A 128 -0.59 -0.82 13.21
C ARG A 128 0.62 0.02 13.59
N ALA A 129 0.89 1.09 12.85
CA ALA A 129 1.98 2.00 13.15
C ALA A 129 1.86 2.65 14.53
N SER A 130 0.64 2.85 15.02
CA SER A 130 0.39 3.37 16.37
C SER A 130 0.53 2.30 17.46
N MET A 131 0.05 1.09 17.21
CA MET A 131 -0.07 0.03 18.21
C MET A 131 1.19 -0.82 18.33
N ASP A 132 1.72 -1.27 17.20
CA ASP A 132 2.83 -2.23 17.16
C ASP A 132 4.18 -1.52 17.10
N ASP A 133 4.33 -0.58 16.20
CA ASP A 133 5.62 0.04 15.88
C ASP A 133 5.83 1.38 16.57
N LYS A 134 4.81 1.90 17.24
CA LYS A 134 4.83 3.19 17.98
C LYS A 134 5.29 4.38 17.12
N TYR A 135 5.13 4.28 15.80
CA TYR A 135 5.44 5.36 14.86
C TYR A 135 4.62 6.61 15.15
N PHE A 136 3.34 6.41 15.46
CA PHE A 136 2.44 7.47 15.89
C PHE A 136 2.07 7.34 17.37
N SER A 137 1.89 8.46 18.02
CA SER A 137 1.03 8.48 19.21
C SER A 137 -0.42 8.23 18.80
N ILE A 138 -1.26 7.76 19.73
CA ILE A 138 -2.70 7.55 19.48
C ILE A 138 -3.36 8.78 18.87
N THR A 139 -3.02 9.98 19.34
CA THR A 139 -3.54 11.25 18.82
C THR A 139 -3.11 11.50 17.38
N GLN A 140 -1.86 11.19 17.03
CA GLN A 140 -1.34 11.34 15.66
C GLN A 140 -2.02 10.35 14.72
N ALA A 141 -2.15 9.06 15.11
CA ALA A 141 -2.84 8.05 14.32
C ALA A 141 -4.29 8.44 14.01
N LYS A 142 -5.04 8.90 15.02
CA LYS A 142 -6.40 9.42 14.83
C LYS A 142 -6.46 10.62 13.90
N ARG A 143 -5.47 11.49 13.95
CA ARG A 143 -5.36 12.63 13.03
C ARG A 143 -5.13 12.17 11.59
N VAL A 144 -4.22 11.23 11.37
CA VAL A 144 -3.95 10.67 10.04
C VAL A 144 -5.22 10.04 9.48
N ILE A 145 -5.91 9.18 10.22
CA ILE A 145 -7.15 8.53 9.82
C ILE A 145 -8.22 9.56 9.40
N ARG A 146 -8.43 10.60 10.21
CA ARG A 146 -9.41 11.65 9.90
C ARG A 146 -9.03 12.45 8.67
N ARG A 147 -7.75 12.75 8.48
CA ARG A 147 -7.27 13.48 7.29
C ARG A 147 -7.41 12.64 6.03
N THR A 148 -7.09 11.35 6.09
CA THR A 148 -7.24 10.42 4.99
C THR A 148 -8.70 10.28 4.58
N ASP A 149 -9.61 10.12 5.55
CA ASP A 149 -11.06 10.10 5.31
C ASP A 149 -11.55 11.40 4.63
N HIS A 150 -11.05 12.55 5.07
CA HIS A 150 -11.41 13.85 4.48
C HIS A 150 -10.91 14.01 3.03
N HIS A 151 -9.77 13.42 2.68
CA HIS A 151 -9.15 13.53 1.35
C HIS A 151 -9.58 12.46 0.34
N GLY A 152 -10.51 11.59 0.67
CA GLY A 152 -11.12 10.72 -0.33
C GLY A 152 -11.10 9.23 -0.05
N LEU A 153 -10.54 8.78 1.07
CA LEU A 153 -10.72 7.40 1.50
C LEU A 153 -12.20 7.23 1.88
N GLN A 154 -12.95 6.53 1.03
CA GLN A 154 -14.39 6.31 1.27
C GLN A 154 -14.58 5.28 2.38
N MET A 155 -14.57 5.73 3.61
CA MET A 155 -14.97 4.92 4.75
C MET A 155 -16.46 5.16 5.07
N THR A 156 -17.20 4.07 5.28
CA THR A 156 -18.52 4.18 5.90
C THR A 156 -18.38 4.72 7.32
N GLY A 157 -19.42 5.39 7.84
CA GLY A 157 -19.39 5.93 9.21
C GLY A 157 -19.00 4.88 10.25
N GLN A 158 -19.49 3.64 10.11
CA GLN A 158 -19.15 2.52 11.01
C GLN A 158 -17.67 2.12 10.92
N LEU A 159 -17.10 2.06 9.71
CA LEU A 159 -15.69 1.78 9.52
C LEU A 159 -14.82 2.88 10.12
N ARG A 160 -15.22 4.13 9.97
CA ARG A 160 -14.52 5.28 10.54
C ARG A 160 -14.52 5.25 12.06
N GLU A 161 -15.67 4.99 12.68
CA GLU A 161 -15.79 4.88 14.15
C GLU A 161 -14.94 3.73 14.69
N ARG A 162 -14.99 2.58 14.02
CA ARG A 162 -14.14 1.42 14.34
C ARG A 162 -12.66 1.75 14.18
N ALA A 163 -12.29 2.42 13.09
CA ALA A 163 -10.94 2.84 12.82
C ALA A 163 -10.37 3.72 13.94
N ILE A 164 -11.14 4.72 14.36
CA ILE A 164 -10.76 5.62 15.44
C ILE A 164 -10.72 4.88 16.79
N GLY A 165 -11.62 3.92 16.99
CA GLY A 165 -11.67 3.10 18.20
C GLY A 165 -10.51 2.10 18.33
N GLU A 166 -10.03 1.54 17.23
CA GLU A 166 -8.91 0.58 17.24
C GLU A 166 -7.56 1.21 17.60
N VAL A 167 -7.40 2.53 17.52
CA VAL A 167 -6.19 3.25 17.95
C VAL A 167 -6.33 3.89 19.34
N ASP A 168 -7.40 3.65 20.04
CA ASP A 168 -7.58 3.98 21.45
C ASP A 168 -6.96 2.90 22.32
#